data_505a813ce57062bdeccf1e497534a541
#
_entry.id   505a813ce57062bdeccf1e497534a541
#
_cell.length_a   1.000
_cell.length_b   1.000
_cell.length_c   1.000
_cell.angle_alpha   90.00
_cell.angle_beta   90.00
_cell.angle_gamma   90.00
#
_symmetry.space_group_name_H-M   'P 1'
#
loop_
_entity.id
_entity.type
_entity.pdbx_description
1 polymer ?
#
loop_
_entity_poly.entity_id
_entity_poly.type
_entity_poly.pdbx_seq_one_letter_code
_entity_poly.pdbx_strand_id
1 'polypeptide(L)'
;MVDTDIVSKAPVRLLISGMGDALATYFEARACKRSDASNCVGGRCTLAAMNLAQLCFDTLMENGVQAMTASREGICTKAVENVIEANTYLSGIGFESGGLAGAHAIHNGFTAIPETHKMYHGEKVAFGTLVQLVLEDAGEDEIMEVIDFCSEIGLPVTLKGLGIEEVKQEQIGRAHV
;
A
#
# COMPACT_ATOMS: atom_id res chain seq x y z
N MET A 1 7.93 -20.64 1.79
CA MET A 1 7.86 -20.90 0.31
C MET A 1 6.51 -20.36 -0.16
N VAL A 2 6.48 -19.57 -1.23
CA VAL A 2 5.25 -19.06 -1.87
C VAL A 2 5.16 -19.71 -3.24
N ASP A 3 4.02 -20.35 -3.52
CA ASP A 3 3.75 -20.96 -4.82
C ASP A 3 2.96 -19.95 -5.67
N THR A 4 3.60 -19.40 -6.68
CA THR A 4 3.04 -18.34 -7.52
C THR A 4 1.92 -18.84 -8.42
N ASP A 5 1.92 -20.13 -8.80
CA ASP A 5 0.83 -20.73 -9.56
C ASP A 5 -0.46 -20.85 -8.73
N ILE A 6 -0.34 -21.06 -7.43
CA ILE A 6 -1.50 -21.04 -6.52
C ILE A 6 -2.00 -19.63 -6.32
N VAL A 7 -1.10 -18.69 -6.03
CA VAL A 7 -1.46 -17.28 -5.76
C VAL A 7 -2.10 -16.62 -7.00
N SER A 8 -1.59 -16.90 -8.20
CA SER A 8 -2.13 -16.32 -9.45
C SER A 8 -3.58 -16.74 -9.76
N LYS A 9 -4.07 -17.81 -9.14
CA LYS A 9 -5.47 -18.27 -9.28
C LYS A 9 -6.42 -17.66 -8.25
N ALA A 10 -5.90 -16.89 -7.30
CA ALA A 10 -6.74 -16.17 -6.35
C ALA A 10 -7.52 -15.03 -7.03
N PRO A 11 -8.65 -14.57 -6.45
CA PRO A 11 -9.35 -13.41 -6.96
C PRO A 11 -8.40 -12.21 -7.13
N VAL A 12 -8.38 -11.60 -8.30
CA VAL A 12 -7.46 -10.50 -8.65
C VAL A 12 -7.51 -9.33 -7.65
N ARG A 13 -8.67 -9.08 -7.02
CA ARG A 13 -8.82 -8.06 -5.98
C ARG A 13 -7.88 -8.27 -4.79
N LEU A 14 -7.52 -9.53 -4.48
CA LEU A 14 -6.56 -9.83 -3.41
C LEU A 14 -5.15 -9.42 -3.82
N LEU A 15 -4.74 -9.67 -5.07
CA LEU A 15 -3.46 -9.21 -5.60
C LEU A 15 -3.39 -7.67 -5.60
N ILE A 16 -4.45 -7.01 -6.06
CA ILE A 16 -4.56 -5.54 -6.09
C ILE A 16 -4.48 -4.96 -4.67
N SER A 17 -5.22 -5.54 -3.72
CA SER A 17 -5.13 -5.12 -2.32
C SER A 17 -3.72 -5.30 -1.76
N GLY A 18 -3.03 -6.40 -2.08
CA GLY A 18 -1.63 -6.59 -1.73
C GLY A 18 -0.72 -5.51 -2.30
N MET A 19 -0.94 -5.11 -3.57
CA MET A 19 -0.19 -4.01 -4.18
C MET A 19 -0.43 -2.67 -3.45
N GLY A 20 -1.68 -2.41 -3.00
CA GLY A 20 -2.01 -1.21 -2.24
C GLY A 20 -1.31 -1.14 -0.88
N ASP A 21 -1.15 -2.28 -0.22
CA ASP A 21 -0.40 -2.39 1.04
C ASP A 21 1.11 -2.24 0.79
N ALA A 22 1.63 -2.97 -0.19
CA ALA A 22 3.05 -2.95 -0.55
C ALA A 22 3.52 -1.57 -1.04
N LEU A 23 2.65 -0.79 -1.69
CA LEU A 23 2.91 0.58 -2.12
C LEU A 23 3.27 1.50 -0.95
N ALA A 24 2.58 1.37 0.19
CA ALA A 24 2.83 2.17 1.38
C ALA A 24 4.23 1.94 1.97
N THR A 25 4.79 0.74 1.79
CA THR A 25 6.07 0.33 2.39
C THR A 25 7.20 1.34 2.11
N TYR A 26 7.31 1.82 0.87
CA TYR A 26 8.34 2.80 0.50
C TYR A 26 8.13 4.14 1.20
N PHE A 27 6.92 4.68 1.13
CA PHE A 27 6.62 6.01 1.66
C PHE A 27 6.73 6.05 3.18
N GLU A 28 6.28 5.01 3.86
CA GLU A 28 6.37 4.92 5.32
C GLU A 28 7.78 4.67 5.82
N ALA A 29 8.56 3.77 5.17
CA ALA A 29 9.98 3.59 5.49
C ALA A 29 10.76 4.89 5.28
N ARG A 30 10.46 5.65 4.21
CA ARG A 30 11.04 6.98 3.94
C ARG A 30 10.70 7.98 5.05
N ALA A 31 9.45 8.01 5.50
CA ALA A 31 9.01 8.88 6.60
C ALA A 31 9.70 8.50 7.92
N CYS A 32 9.76 7.23 8.27
CA CYS A 32 10.45 6.74 9.47
C CYS A 32 11.95 7.07 9.42
N LYS A 33 12.60 6.91 8.27
CA LYS A 33 14.00 7.26 8.09
C LYS A 33 14.26 8.75 8.27
N ARG A 34 13.37 9.62 7.74
CA ARG A 34 13.47 11.08 7.86
C ARG A 34 13.29 11.58 9.30
N SER A 35 12.35 10.97 10.03
CA SER A 35 12.00 11.34 11.40
C SER A 35 12.82 10.63 12.48
N ASP A 36 13.70 9.71 12.09
CA ASP A 36 14.42 8.80 13.02
C ASP A 36 13.45 8.03 13.94
N ALA A 37 12.26 7.69 13.44
CA ALA A 37 11.26 6.94 14.18
C ALA A 37 11.67 5.47 14.37
N SER A 38 11.12 4.82 15.39
CA SER A 38 11.31 3.39 15.61
C SER A 38 10.54 2.58 14.57
N ASN A 39 11.15 1.50 14.08
CA ASN A 39 10.49 0.52 13.24
C ASN A 39 9.65 -0.48 14.07
N CYS A 40 9.00 -1.44 13.42
CA CYS A 40 8.10 -2.40 14.06
C CYS A 40 8.79 -3.31 15.09
N VAL A 41 10.11 -3.45 15.05
CA VAL A 41 10.90 -4.29 15.98
C VAL A 41 11.69 -3.47 17.00
N GLY A 42 11.40 -2.18 17.13
CA GLY A 42 12.03 -1.28 18.11
C GLY A 42 13.42 -0.77 17.72
N GLY A 43 13.84 -1.03 16.47
CA GLY A 43 15.08 -0.50 15.89
C GLY A 43 14.85 0.79 15.09
N ARG A 44 15.76 1.05 14.13
CA ARG A 44 15.67 2.14 13.15
C ARG A 44 15.67 1.58 11.74
N CYS A 45 15.13 2.35 10.80
CA CYS A 45 15.15 2.00 9.38
C CYS A 45 16.60 1.78 8.92
N THR A 46 16.90 0.57 8.44
CA THR A 46 18.23 0.21 7.94
C THR A 46 18.39 0.59 6.47
N LEU A 47 19.65 0.63 6.00
CA LEU A 47 19.93 0.80 4.56
C LEU A 47 19.31 -0.32 3.72
N ALA A 48 19.39 -1.56 4.22
CA ALA A 48 18.80 -2.72 3.54
C ALA A 48 17.27 -2.59 3.44
N ALA A 49 16.59 -2.26 4.56
CA ALA A 49 15.15 -2.07 4.60
C ALA A 49 14.70 -0.98 3.62
N MET A 50 15.39 0.18 3.59
CA MET A 50 15.06 1.25 2.67
C MET A 50 15.24 0.86 1.21
N ASN A 51 16.28 0.08 0.88
CA ASN A 51 16.49 -0.41 -0.49
C ASN A 51 15.44 -1.48 -0.88
N LEU A 52 15.01 -2.34 0.05
CA LEU A 52 13.94 -3.30 -0.20
C LEU A 52 12.60 -2.57 -0.41
N ALA A 53 12.32 -1.53 0.37
CA ALA A 53 11.12 -0.71 0.21
C ALA A 53 11.12 0.03 -1.13
N GLN A 54 12.26 0.58 -1.57
CA GLN A 54 12.40 1.20 -2.89
C GLN A 54 12.20 0.17 -4.00
N LEU A 55 12.87 -0.99 -3.92
CA LEU A 55 12.71 -2.06 -4.90
C LEU A 55 11.25 -2.55 -4.97
N CYS A 56 10.56 -2.58 -3.83
CA CYS A 56 9.13 -2.90 -3.77
C CYS A 56 8.33 -1.90 -4.62
N PHE A 57 8.50 -0.61 -4.37
CA PHE A 57 7.84 0.47 -5.11
C PHE A 57 8.12 0.36 -6.62
N ASP A 58 9.39 0.31 -7.01
CA ASP A 58 9.81 0.23 -8.42
C ASP A 58 9.19 -1.00 -9.11
N THR A 59 9.17 -2.15 -8.43
CA THR A 59 8.58 -3.39 -8.93
C THR A 59 7.08 -3.26 -9.17
N LEU A 60 6.36 -2.60 -8.26
CA LEU A 60 4.92 -2.36 -8.41
C LEU A 60 4.63 -1.44 -9.59
N MET A 61 5.35 -0.31 -9.70
CA MET A 61 5.17 0.66 -10.79
C MET A 61 5.44 0.03 -12.15
N GLU A 62 6.49 -0.81 -12.27
CA GLU A 62 6.86 -1.46 -13.52
C GLU A 62 5.93 -2.61 -13.90
N ASN A 63 5.47 -3.41 -12.93
CA ASN A 63 4.81 -4.69 -13.21
C ASN A 63 3.32 -4.72 -12.83
N GLY A 64 2.81 -3.78 -12.01
CA GLY A 64 1.49 -3.88 -11.36
C GLY A 64 0.33 -4.01 -12.33
N VAL A 65 0.28 -3.15 -13.35
CA VAL A 65 -0.80 -3.15 -14.36
C VAL A 65 -0.79 -4.44 -15.18
N GLN A 66 0.41 -4.90 -15.59
CA GLN A 66 0.56 -6.14 -16.34
C GLN A 66 0.20 -7.35 -15.48
N ALA A 67 0.61 -7.36 -14.21
CA ALA A 67 0.27 -8.42 -13.27
C ALA A 67 -1.23 -8.49 -13.02
N MET A 68 -1.90 -7.36 -12.81
CA MET A 68 -3.35 -7.30 -12.67
C MET A 68 -4.06 -7.87 -13.90
N THR A 69 -3.63 -7.48 -15.09
CA THR A 69 -4.22 -7.93 -16.35
C THR A 69 -4.06 -9.44 -16.53
N ALA A 70 -2.85 -9.96 -16.32
CA ALA A 70 -2.58 -11.41 -16.40
C ALA A 70 -3.36 -12.21 -15.35
N SER A 71 -3.46 -11.69 -14.11
CA SER A 71 -4.21 -12.36 -13.05
C SER A 71 -5.71 -12.40 -13.30
N ARG A 72 -6.30 -11.45 -14.01
CA ARG A 72 -7.70 -11.51 -14.46
C ARG A 72 -7.97 -12.70 -15.39
N GLU A 73 -6.95 -13.08 -16.14
CA GLU A 73 -6.97 -14.23 -17.08
C GLU A 73 -6.54 -15.53 -16.39
N GLY A 74 -6.14 -15.49 -15.12
CA GLY A 74 -5.61 -16.65 -14.38
C GLY A 74 -4.23 -17.10 -14.86
N ILE A 75 -3.45 -16.22 -15.50
CA ILE A 75 -2.14 -16.51 -16.08
C ILE A 75 -1.02 -16.05 -15.14
N CYS A 76 -0.13 -16.96 -14.74
CA CYS A 76 1.06 -16.63 -13.98
C CYS A 76 2.19 -16.20 -14.93
N THR A 77 2.31 -14.89 -15.14
CA THR A 77 3.39 -14.28 -15.93
C THR A 77 4.54 -13.86 -15.03
N LYS A 78 5.69 -13.46 -15.61
CA LYS A 78 6.80 -12.91 -14.84
C LYS A 78 6.40 -11.63 -14.05
N ALA A 79 5.52 -10.81 -14.61
CA ALA A 79 4.98 -9.65 -13.90
C ALA A 79 4.18 -10.06 -12.65
N VAL A 80 3.38 -11.14 -12.74
CA VAL A 80 2.64 -11.69 -11.60
C VAL A 80 3.60 -12.21 -10.52
N GLU A 81 4.64 -12.96 -10.90
CA GLU A 81 5.65 -13.44 -9.97
C GLU A 81 6.37 -12.28 -9.26
N ASN A 82 6.79 -11.25 -10.01
CA ASN A 82 7.45 -10.07 -9.46
C ASN A 82 6.55 -9.33 -8.46
N VAL A 83 5.27 -9.15 -8.77
CA VAL A 83 4.31 -8.51 -7.86
C VAL A 83 4.04 -9.37 -6.63
N ILE A 84 3.96 -10.69 -6.76
CA ILE A 84 3.83 -11.59 -5.61
C ILE A 84 5.07 -11.49 -4.69
N GLU A 85 6.28 -11.41 -5.26
CA GLU A 85 7.50 -11.18 -4.49
C GLU A 85 7.48 -9.81 -3.79
N ALA A 86 7.07 -8.76 -4.51
CA ALA A 86 6.92 -7.43 -3.93
C ALA A 86 5.95 -7.42 -2.75
N ASN A 87 4.75 -7.98 -2.92
CA ASN A 87 3.71 -8.02 -1.90
C ASN A 87 4.08 -8.85 -0.67
N THR A 88 4.86 -9.92 -0.82
CA THR A 88 5.11 -10.88 0.27
C THR A 88 6.48 -10.71 0.92
N TYR A 89 7.53 -10.53 0.13
CA TYR A 89 8.89 -10.49 0.62
C TYR A 89 9.43 -9.06 0.75
N LEU A 90 9.39 -8.27 -0.34
CA LEU A 90 9.97 -6.94 -0.33
C LEU A 90 9.21 -6.02 0.63
N SER A 91 7.87 -6.05 0.56
CA SER A 91 7.02 -5.32 1.49
C SER A 91 7.17 -5.88 2.91
N GLY A 92 7.09 -7.20 3.09
CA GLY A 92 7.16 -7.83 4.41
C GLY A 92 8.41 -7.44 5.21
N ILE A 93 9.59 -7.54 4.61
CA ILE A 93 10.84 -7.14 5.26
C ILE A 93 10.99 -5.60 5.26
N GLY A 94 10.55 -4.96 4.18
CA GLY A 94 10.62 -3.50 4.02
C GLY A 94 9.89 -2.76 5.12
N PHE A 95 8.62 -3.13 5.41
CA PHE A 95 7.85 -2.45 6.44
C PHE A 95 8.29 -2.81 7.87
N GLU A 96 8.57 -4.11 8.15
CA GLU A 96 9.00 -4.55 9.48
C GLU A 96 10.26 -3.81 9.92
N SER A 97 11.27 -3.74 9.04
CA SER A 97 12.57 -3.14 9.32
C SER A 97 12.67 -1.67 8.91
N GLY A 98 11.77 -1.19 8.05
CA GLY A 98 11.64 0.22 7.65
C GLY A 98 10.84 1.06 8.60
N GLY A 99 9.70 0.53 9.03
CA GLY A 99 8.74 1.16 9.93
C GLY A 99 7.43 1.54 9.23
N LEU A 100 6.40 1.83 10.02
CA LEU A 100 5.09 2.30 9.60
C LEU A 100 4.90 3.77 9.98
N ALA A 101 4.04 4.48 9.24
CA ALA A 101 3.80 5.90 9.45
C ALA A 101 2.33 6.29 9.18
N GLY A 102 2.10 7.31 8.36
CA GLY A 102 0.78 7.92 8.15
C GLY A 102 -0.23 6.99 7.47
N ALA A 103 0.19 6.21 6.47
CA ALA A 103 -0.71 5.38 5.70
C ALA A 103 -1.43 4.34 6.59
N HIS A 104 -0.69 3.62 7.42
CA HIS A 104 -1.24 2.66 8.35
C HIS A 104 -1.98 3.32 9.54
N ALA A 105 -1.52 4.49 10.02
CA ALA A 105 -2.24 5.25 11.03
C ALA A 105 -3.64 5.68 10.54
N ILE A 106 -3.73 6.15 9.30
CA ILE A 106 -4.99 6.51 8.64
C ILE A 106 -5.87 5.28 8.42
N HIS A 107 -5.29 4.17 7.93
CA HIS A 107 -5.99 2.88 7.82
C HIS A 107 -6.61 2.48 9.16
N ASN A 108 -5.87 2.58 10.27
CA ASN A 108 -6.38 2.26 11.61
C ASN A 108 -7.59 3.12 11.97
N GLY A 109 -7.58 4.40 11.61
CA GLY A 109 -8.75 5.29 11.75
C GLY A 109 -9.96 4.79 10.95
N PHE A 110 -9.76 4.31 9.73
CA PHE A 110 -10.84 3.76 8.91
C PHE A 110 -11.48 2.51 9.49
N THR A 111 -10.80 1.75 10.35
CA THR A 111 -11.41 0.58 11.00
C THR A 111 -12.58 0.93 11.92
N ALA A 112 -12.65 2.18 12.40
CA ALA A 112 -13.75 2.70 13.20
C ALA A 112 -14.97 3.15 12.36
N ILE A 113 -14.86 3.16 11.01
CA ILE A 113 -15.88 3.63 10.08
C ILE A 113 -16.58 2.43 9.43
N PRO A 114 -17.85 2.12 9.78
CA PRO A 114 -18.53 0.91 9.31
C PRO A 114 -18.61 0.79 7.79
N GLU A 115 -18.73 1.91 7.08
CA GLU A 115 -18.82 1.98 5.62
C GLU A 115 -17.60 1.37 4.94
N THR A 116 -16.43 1.40 5.59
CA THR A 116 -15.16 0.86 5.07
C THR A 116 -14.93 -0.62 5.38
N HIS A 117 -15.81 -1.26 6.16
CA HIS A 117 -15.60 -2.67 6.56
C HIS A 117 -15.63 -3.67 5.38
N LYS A 118 -16.18 -3.26 4.23
CA LYS A 118 -16.18 -4.06 2.99
C LYS A 118 -14.88 -3.95 2.20
N MET A 119 -14.03 -3.00 2.59
CA MET A 119 -12.73 -2.78 1.93
C MET A 119 -11.67 -3.66 2.56
N TYR A 120 -10.81 -4.21 1.71
CA TYR A 120 -9.63 -4.92 2.20
C TYR A 120 -8.61 -3.97 2.83
N HIS A 121 -7.69 -4.54 3.61
CA HIS A 121 -6.63 -3.80 4.30
C HIS A 121 -5.88 -2.87 3.33
N GLY A 122 -5.26 -3.42 2.31
CA GLY A 122 -4.44 -2.65 1.38
C GLY A 122 -5.21 -1.62 0.53
N GLU A 123 -6.51 -1.81 0.30
CA GLU A 123 -7.34 -0.78 -0.35
C GLU A 123 -7.43 0.48 0.52
N LYS A 124 -7.55 0.32 1.83
CA LYS A 124 -7.56 1.44 2.78
C LYS A 124 -6.17 2.04 2.98
N VAL A 125 -5.13 1.19 3.02
CA VAL A 125 -3.74 1.63 3.14
C VAL A 125 -3.30 2.43 1.92
N ALA A 126 -3.67 2.02 0.70
CA ALA A 126 -3.39 2.78 -0.52
C ALA A 126 -3.95 4.20 -0.47
N PHE A 127 -5.21 4.36 -0.03
CA PHE A 127 -5.78 5.69 0.18
C PHE A 127 -5.04 6.45 1.30
N GLY A 128 -4.68 5.76 2.38
CA GLY A 128 -3.87 6.32 3.46
C GLY A 128 -2.52 6.85 2.98
N THR A 129 -1.89 6.17 2.01
CA THR A 129 -0.64 6.61 1.37
C THR A 129 -0.82 7.95 0.64
N LEU A 130 -1.90 8.12 -0.11
CA LEU A 130 -2.19 9.41 -0.76
C LEU A 130 -2.38 10.53 0.25
N VAL A 131 -3.08 10.28 1.35
CA VAL A 131 -3.25 11.27 2.42
C VAL A 131 -1.92 11.58 3.11
N GLN A 132 -1.09 10.56 3.36
CA GLN A 132 0.26 10.77 3.92
C GLN A 132 1.11 11.66 3.03
N LEU A 133 1.12 11.43 1.71
CA LEU A 133 1.88 12.26 0.76
C LEU A 133 1.45 13.74 0.81
N VAL A 134 0.14 13.99 0.89
CA VAL A 134 -0.38 15.36 1.06
C VAL A 134 0.05 15.97 2.40
N LEU A 135 0.01 15.19 3.49
CA LEU A 135 0.44 15.67 4.82
C LEU A 135 1.95 15.94 4.91
N GLU A 136 2.75 15.23 4.09
CA GLU A 136 4.20 15.42 4.00
C GLU A 136 4.61 16.57 3.04
N ASP A 137 3.64 17.25 2.43
CA ASP A 137 3.87 18.27 1.39
C ASP A 137 4.75 17.72 0.24
N ALA A 138 4.43 16.49 -0.19
CA ALA A 138 5.11 15.84 -1.30
C ALA A 138 4.87 16.60 -2.62
N GLY A 139 5.79 16.48 -3.58
CA GLY A 139 5.66 17.09 -4.88
C GLY A 139 4.40 16.64 -5.63
N GLU A 140 3.77 17.54 -6.37
CA GLU A 140 2.54 17.25 -7.13
C GLU A 140 2.75 16.08 -8.10
N ASP A 141 3.91 16.02 -8.76
CA ASP A 141 4.24 14.92 -9.69
C ASP A 141 4.25 13.56 -8.98
N GLU A 142 4.82 13.48 -7.76
CA GLU A 142 4.86 12.24 -6.98
C GLU A 142 3.44 11.81 -6.55
N ILE A 143 2.62 12.77 -6.11
CA ILE A 143 1.23 12.49 -5.73
C ILE A 143 0.43 11.99 -6.93
N MET A 144 0.59 12.63 -8.09
CA MET A 144 -0.11 12.26 -9.31
C MET A 144 0.33 10.89 -9.82
N GLU A 145 1.62 10.56 -9.79
CA GLU A 145 2.13 9.24 -10.15
C GLU A 145 1.45 8.13 -9.32
N VAL A 146 1.31 8.33 -8.02
CA VAL A 146 0.65 7.36 -7.13
C VAL A 146 -0.86 7.30 -7.37
N ILE A 147 -1.53 8.44 -7.63
CA ILE A 147 -2.95 8.48 -7.97
C ILE A 147 -3.22 7.73 -9.28
N ASP A 148 -2.40 7.97 -10.30
CA ASP A 148 -2.55 7.35 -11.62
C ASP A 148 -2.37 5.83 -11.51
N PHE A 149 -1.31 5.37 -10.83
CA PHE A 149 -1.11 3.95 -10.58
C PHE A 149 -2.29 3.32 -9.84
N CYS A 150 -2.71 3.90 -8.72
CA CYS A 150 -3.85 3.39 -7.94
C CYS A 150 -5.13 3.32 -8.76
N SER A 151 -5.41 4.37 -9.56
CA SER A 151 -6.59 4.45 -10.42
C SER A 151 -6.57 3.36 -11.50
N GLU A 152 -5.42 3.15 -12.13
CA GLU A 152 -5.25 2.19 -13.22
C GLU A 152 -5.45 0.74 -12.75
N ILE A 153 -4.97 0.38 -11.57
CA ILE A 153 -5.16 -0.97 -11.02
C ILE A 153 -6.47 -1.12 -10.22
N GLY A 154 -7.24 -0.04 -10.04
CA GLY A 154 -8.57 -0.05 -9.40
C GLY A 154 -8.55 0.04 -7.88
N LEU A 155 -7.49 0.61 -7.29
CA LEU A 155 -7.46 0.99 -5.88
C LEU A 155 -8.23 2.30 -5.65
N PRO A 156 -8.85 2.50 -4.47
CA PRO A 156 -9.61 3.71 -4.19
C PRO A 156 -8.71 4.93 -4.04
N VAL A 157 -9.01 5.99 -4.77
CA VAL A 157 -8.32 7.29 -4.70
C VAL A 157 -9.23 8.40 -4.14
N THR A 158 -10.44 8.05 -3.72
CA THR A 158 -11.42 8.97 -3.12
C THR A 158 -12.12 8.34 -1.92
N LEU A 159 -12.65 9.16 -1.01
CA LEU A 159 -13.49 8.67 0.09
C LEU A 159 -14.71 7.89 -0.39
N LYS A 160 -15.31 8.32 -1.49
CA LYS A 160 -16.42 7.59 -2.14
C LYS A 160 -15.97 6.20 -2.61
N GLY A 161 -14.74 6.06 -3.11
CA GLY A 161 -14.14 4.77 -3.47
C GLY A 161 -14.00 3.83 -2.27
N LEU A 162 -13.83 4.38 -1.06
CA LEU A 162 -13.84 3.63 0.20
C LEU A 162 -15.25 3.33 0.74
N GLY A 163 -16.31 3.80 0.05
CA GLY A 163 -17.70 3.66 0.48
C GLY A 163 -18.19 4.75 1.42
N ILE A 164 -17.42 5.82 1.61
CA ILE A 164 -17.79 6.97 2.46
C ILE A 164 -18.41 8.03 1.58
N GLU A 165 -19.75 8.12 1.61
CA GLU A 165 -20.51 9.10 0.80
C GLU A 165 -20.60 10.46 1.50
N GLU A 166 -20.74 10.47 2.84
CA GLU A 166 -20.82 11.67 3.67
C GLU A 166 -19.76 11.64 4.77
N VAL A 167 -18.96 12.69 4.84
CA VAL A 167 -17.94 12.85 5.89
C VAL A 167 -18.60 13.40 7.14
N LYS A 168 -18.74 12.59 8.18
CA LYS A 168 -19.18 13.05 9.50
C LYS A 168 -17.97 13.51 10.29
N GLN A 169 -17.91 14.79 10.59
CA GLN A 169 -16.78 15.42 11.31
C GLN A 169 -16.44 14.74 12.65
N GLU A 170 -17.45 14.12 13.31
CA GLU A 170 -17.27 13.37 14.57
C GLU A 170 -16.51 12.06 14.39
N GLN A 171 -16.41 11.51 13.18
CA GLN A 171 -15.70 10.26 12.89
C GLN A 171 -14.21 10.49 12.62
N ILE A 172 -13.84 11.67 12.12
CA ILE A 172 -12.44 12.02 11.77
C ILE A 172 -11.56 12.17 13.01
N GLY A 173 -12.12 12.55 14.17
CA GLY A 173 -11.38 12.80 15.41
C GLY A 173 -11.11 11.56 16.29
N ARG A 174 -11.49 10.37 15.86
CA ARG A 174 -11.40 9.14 16.69
C ARG A 174 -10.25 8.20 16.33
N ALA A 175 -9.38 8.57 15.39
CA ALA A 175 -8.14 7.83 15.11
C ALA A 175 -7.21 8.00 16.32
N HIS A 176 -7.18 7.02 17.21
CA HIS A 176 -6.14 6.94 18.24
C HIS A 176 -4.88 6.38 17.55
N VAL A 177 -3.81 7.17 17.60
CA VAL A 177 -2.45 6.76 17.28
C VAL A 177 -1.95 5.77 18.32
#